data_b7212fb960830a7813164c4b6d80e562
#
_entry.id   b7212fb960830a7813164c4b6d80e562
#
_cell.length_a   1.000
_cell.length_b   1.000
_cell.length_c   1.000
_cell.angle_alpha   90.00
_cell.angle_beta   90.00
_cell.angle_gamma   90.00
#
_symmetry.space_group_name_H-M   'P 1'
#
loop_
_entity.id
_entity.type
_entity.pdbx_description
1 polymer ?
#
loop_
_entity_poly.entity_id
_entity_poly.type
_entity_poly.pdbx_seq_one_letter_code
_entity_poly.pdbx_strand_id
1 'polypeptide(L)'
;MAKVQVFAVLSLDGCLSEKTGDACWALRPESYGIDRLFDAADYELTPAYPTSRLTENKSNSIFLIEATHDTDDYINGLLRLQLIDEIILYTVPFLAGTGRHLFKANLPTTHWSLVEKKEYNGGILRTVYRKKLIQE
;
A
#
# COMPACT_ATOMS: atom_id res chain seq x y z
N MET A 1 6.51 14.73 11.77
CA MET A 1 6.11 14.62 10.36
C MET A 1 5.06 13.53 10.23
N ALA A 2 4.11 13.76 9.35
CA ALA A 2 3.11 12.74 9.07
C ALA A 2 3.75 11.53 8.38
N LYS A 3 3.34 10.33 8.76
CA LYS A 3 3.78 9.08 8.15
C LYS A 3 2.65 8.54 7.30
N VAL A 4 2.92 8.33 6.01
CA VAL A 4 1.93 7.83 5.06
C VAL A 4 2.25 6.38 4.74
N GLN A 5 1.30 5.49 5.03
CA GLN A 5 1.40 4.06 4.77
C GLN A 5 0.38 3.66 3.70
N VAL A 6 0.84 2.90 2.72
CA VAL A 6 -0.02 2.24 1.75
C VAL A 6 -0.09 0.76 2.08
N PHE A 7 -1.29 0.22 2.10
CA PHE A 7 -1.55 -1.19 2.30
C PHE A 7 -2.22 -1.76 1.04
N ALA A 8 -1.70 -2.87 0.53
CA ALA A 8 -2.24 -3.47 -0.68
C ALA A 8 -2.20 -5.00 -0.61
N VAL A 9 -3.20 -5.64 -1.19
CA VAL A 9 -3.23 -7.09 -1.44
C VAL A 9 -3.14 -7.29 -2.95
N LEU A 10 -2.03 -7.86 -3.41
CA LEU A 10 -1.72 -7.95 -4.83
C LEU A 10 -1.51 -9.41 -5.25
N SER A 11 -1.84 -9.69 -6.51
CA SER A 11 -1.43 -10.95 -7.14
C SER A 11 0.08 -10.97 -7.39
N LEU A 12 0.62 -12.09 -7.85
CA LEU A 12 2.05 -12.21 -8.17
C LEU A 12 2.48 -11.20 -9.23
N ASP A 13 1.59 -10.87 -10.15
CA ASP A 13 1.86 -9.90 -11.22
C ASP A 13 1.44 -8.47 -10.86
N GLY A 14 1.15 -8.20 -9.59
CA GLY A 14 0.91 -6.85 -9.10
C GLY A 14 -0.48 -6.29 -9.33
N CYS A 15 -1.46 -7.15 -9.58
CA CYS A 15 -2.83 -6.72 -9.82
C CYS A 15 -3.62 -6.60 -8.53
N LEU A 16 -4.51 -5.59 -8.48
CA LEU A 16 -5.44 -5.39 -7.37
C LEU A 16 -6.60 -6.37 -7.49
N SER A 17 -7.10 -6.82 -6.32
CA SER A 17 -8.29 -7.66 -6.24
C SER A 17 -9.52 -6.89 -6.70
N GLU A 18 -10.40 -7.56 -7.45
CA GLU A 18 -11.72 -7.02 -7.75
C GLU A 18 -12.66 -7.26 -6.55
N LYS A 19 -13.78 -6.54 -6.53
CA LYS A 19 -14.72 -6.67 -5.42
C LYS A 19 -15.45 -8.01 -5.42
N THR A 20 -15.67 -8.58 -6.61
CA THR A 20 -16.40 -9.84 -6.77
C THR A 20 -15.81 -10.62 -7.94
N GLY A 21 -16.14 -11.93 -8.01
CA GLY A 21 -15.74 -12.79 -9.11
C GLY A 21 -14.47 -13.56 -8.83
N ASP A 22 -13.92 -14.19 -9.87
CA ASP A 22 -12.75 -15.06 -9.76
C ASP A 22 -11.47 -14.30 -9.41
N ALA A 23 -11.44 -12.99 -9.67
CA ALA A 23 -10.31 -12.14 -9.35
C ALA A 23 -10.42 -11.50 -7.96
N CYS A 24 -11.30 -12.01 -7.11
CA CYS A 24 -11.43 -11.53 -5.74
C CYS A 24 -10.57 -12.38 -4.81
N TRP A 25 -9.52 -11.76 -4.26
CA TRP A 25 -8.64 -12.41 -3.28
C TRP A 25 -8.53 -11.59 -2.00
N ALA A 26 -9.70 -11.28 -1.44
CA ALA A 26 -9.79 -10.54 -0.19
C ALA A 26 -9.28 -11.40 0.98
N LEU A 27 -8.51 -10.79 1.86
CA LEU A 27 -7.99 -11.43 3.06
C LEU A 27 -8.79 -10.99 4.29
N ARG A 28 -8.98 -11.91 5.23
CA ARG A 28 -9.63 -11.60 6.51
C ARG A 28 -8.68 -10.72 7.34
N PRO A 29 -9.10 -9.51 7.73
CA PRO A 29 -8.21 -8.60 8.46
C PRO A 29 -7.66 -9.21 9.76
N GLU A 30 -8.47 -9.93 10.50
CA GLU A 30 -8.05 -10.51 11.78
C GLU A 30 -7.06 -11.67 11.63
N SER A 31 -7.02 -12.32 10.48
CA SER A 31 -6.14 -13.48 10.26
C SER A 31 -4.75 -13.07 9.76
N TYR A 32 -4.61 -11.88 9.19
CA TYR A 32 -3.38 -11.44 8.54
C TYR A 32 -2.79 -10.16 9.13
N GLY A 33 -3.31 -9.73 10.29
CA GLY A 33 -2.81 -8.53 10.96
C GLY A 33 -3.22 -7.22 10.33
N ILE A 34 -4.12 -7.25 9.35
CA ILE A 34 -4.60 -6.04 8.66
C ILE A 34 -5.38 -5.15 9.62
N ASP A 35 -6.16 -5.75 10.52
CA ASP A 35 -6.90 -5.03 11.55
C ASP A 35 -5.99 -4.17 12.42
N ARG A 36 -4.77 -4.65 12.71
CA ARG A 36 -3.80 -3.92 13.51
C ARG A 36 -3.28 -2.67 12.77
N LEU A 37 -3.21 -2.73 11.44
CA LEU A 37 -2.81 -1.56 10.66
C LEU A 37 -3.84 -0.43 10.81
N PHE A 38 -5.12 -0.78 10.74
CA PHE A 38 -6.18 0.21 10.90
C PHE A 38 -6.26 0.73 12.33
N ASP A 39 -6.04 -0.13 13.34
CA ASP A 39 -6.05 0.27 14.73
C ASP A 39 -4.89 1.21 15.07
N ALA A 40 -3.73 1.01 14.45
CA ALA A 40 -2.54 1.83 14.69
C ALA A 40 -2.55 3.15 13.94
N ALA A 41 -3.38 3.27 12.89
CA ALA A 41 -3.45 4.49 12.09
C ALA A 41 -4.28 5.55 12.81
N ASP A 42 -3.81 6.79 12.75
CA ASP A 42 -4.56 7.92 13.30
C ASP A 42 -5.67 8.35 12.34
N TYR A 43 -5.43 8.26 11.05
CA TYR A 43 -6.38 8.67 10.00
C TYR A 43 -6.34 7.71 8.83
N GLU A 44 -7.51 7.48 8.25
CA GLU A 44 -7.62 6.80 6.96
C GLU A 44 -7.57 7.85 5.85
N LEU A 45 -6.59 7.72 4.97
CA LEU A 45 -6.39 8.67 3.89
C LEU A 45 -7.30 8.33 2.72
N THR A 46 -7.98 9.34 2.20
CA THR A 46 -8.88 9.17 1.04
C THR A 46 -8.48 10.09 -0.09
N PRO A 47 -8.90 9.80 -1.34
CA PRO A 47 -8.58 10.66 -2.48
C PRO A 47 -9.11 12.10 -2.36
N ALA A 48 -10.06 12.33 -1.47
CA ALA A 48 -10.57 13.68 -1.20
C ALA A 48 -9.62 14.53 -0.37
N TYR A 49 -8.61 13.91 0.26
CA TYR A 49 -7.67 14.64 1.12
C TYR A 49 -6.61 15.34 0.26
N PRO A 50 -6.45 16.67 0.42
CA PRO A 50 -5.48 17.39 -0.39
C PRO A 50 -4.04 17.00 -0.05
N THR A 51 -3.23 16.71 -1.06
CA THR A 51 -1.84 16.33 -0.86
C THR A 51 -1.02 17.42 -0.19
N SER A 52 -1.38 18.70 -0.41
CA SER A 52 -0.70 19.82 0.23
C SER A 52 -0.77 19.75 1.76
N ARG A 53 -1.86 19.21 2.30
CA ARG A 53 -2.01 19.08 3.76
C ARG A 53 -1.09 18.02 4.35
N LEU A 54 -0.71 17.02 3.56
CA LEU A 54 0.25 16.01 4.02
C LEU A 54 1.63 16.62 4.21
N THR A 55 2.04 17.51 3.30
CA THR A 55 3.34 18.18 3.41
C THR A 55 3.38 19.23 4.52
N GLU A 56 2.23 19.83 4.83
CA GLU A 56 2.12 20.84 5.88
C GLU A 56 1.93 20.23 7.28
N ASN A 57 1.54 18.96 7.36
CA ASN A 57 1.26 18.32 8.63
C ASN A 57 2.57 18.06 9.37
N LYS A 58 2.73 18.69 10.53
CA LYS A 58 3.91 18.58 11.37
C LYS A 58 3.72 17.63 12.55
N SER A 59 2.55 17.03 12.68
CA SER A 59 2.30 16.05 13.74
C SER A 59 2.92 14.70 13.37
N ASN A 60 3.06 13.81 14.34
CA ASN A 60 3.55 12.45 14.14
C ASN A 60 2.40 11.48 13.81
N SER A 61 1.38 11.97 13.16
CA SER A 61 0.20 11.18 12.82
C SER A 61 0.51 10.17 11.73
N ILE A 62 -0.13 9.01 11.84
CA ILE A 62 -0.05 7.94 10.85
C ILE A 62 -1.29 7.99 9.98
N PHE A 63 -1.08 8.14 8.67
CA PHE A 63 -2.14 8.08 7.66
C PHE A 63 -2.02 6.76 6.93
N LEU A 64 -3.12 6.01 6.86
CA LEU A 64 -3.17 4.73 6.17
C LEU A 64 -4.13 4.82 5.00
N ILE A 65 -3.72 4.30 3.85
CA ILE A 65 -4.59 4.18 2.68
C ILE A 65 -4.53 2.76 2.14
N GLU A 66 -5.70 2.17 1.95
CA GLU A 66 -5.83 0.87 1.31
C GLU A 66 -5.88 1.03 -0.20
N ALA A 67 -5.06 0.25 -0.92
CA ALA A 67 -5.04 0.26 -2.37
C ALA A 67 -6.24 -0.51 -2.92
N THR A 68 -7.07 0.19 -3.67
CA THR A 68 -8.25 -0.35 -4.34
C THR A 68 -8.36 0.26 -5.74
N HIS A 69 -9.36 -0.18 -6.52
CA HIS A 69 -9.64 0.43 -7.81
C HIS A 69 -10.07 1.90 -7.71
N ASP A 70 -10.51 2.33 -6.52
CA ASP A 70 -10.93 3.70 -6.29
C ASP A 70 -9.80 4.59 -5.78
N THR A 71 -8.72 4.02 -5.23
CA THR A 71 -7.64 4.77 -4.58
C THR A 71 -6.31 4.69 -5.34
N ASP A 72 -6.18 3.79 -6.29
CA ASP A 72 -4.88 3.53 -6.93
C ASP A 72 -4.30 4.75 -7.66
N ASP A 73 -5.13 5.53 -8.33
CA ASP A 73 -4.63 6.74 -9.00
C ASP A 73 -4.11 7.77 -8.01
N TYR A 74 -4.81 7.92 -6.88
CA TYR A 74 -4.36 8.81 -5.81
C TYR A 74 -3.03 8.33 -5.21
N ILE A 75 -2.91 7.01 -4.97
CA ILE A 75 -1.67 6.41 -4.46
C ILE A 75 -0.51 6.65 -5.42
N ASN A 76 -0.73 6.47 -6.72
CA ASN A 76 0.31 6.72 -7.71
C ASN A 76 0.71 8.20 -7.75
N GLY A 77 -0.26 9.10 -7.55
CA GLY A 77 0.04 10.52 -7.38
C GLY A 77 0.93 10.80 -6.19
N LEU A 78 0.66 10.15 -5.05
CA LEU A 78 1.49 10.28 -3.86
C LEU A 78 2.90 9.71 -4.10
N LEU A 79 3.01 8.62 -4.84
CA LEU A 79 4.32 8.03 -5.19
C LEU A 79 5.13 8.98 -6.07
N ARG A 80 4.48 9.66 -7.03
CA ARG A 80 5.16 10.65 -7.89
C ARG A 80 5.67 11.83 -7.09
N LEU A 81 4.95 12.21 -6.05
CA LEU A 81 5.35 13.30 -5.15
C LEU A 81 6.27 12.82 -4.01
N GLN A 82 6.58 11.53 -3.98
CA GLN A 82 7.42 10.89 -2.96
C GLN A 82 6.92 11.12 -1.53
N LEU A 83 5.60 11.09 -1.35
CA LEU A 83 4.96 11.33 -0.05
C LEU A 83 4.63 10.06 0.72
N ILE A 84 4.90 8.87 0.16
CA ILE A 84 4.64 7.61 0.84
C ILE A 84 5.87 7.15 1.58
N ASP A 85 5.72 6.87 2.87
CA ASP A 85 6.81 6.49 3.76
C ASP A 85 6.96 4.98 3.91
N GLU A 86 5.86 4.24 3.90
CA GLU A 86 5.86 2.78 4.01
C GLU A 86 4.87 2.15 3.05
N ILE A 87 5.28 1.02 2.49
CA ILE A 87 4.41 0.19 1.64
C ILE A 87 4.29 -1.18 2.31
N ILE A 88 3.05 -1.58 2.60
CA ILE A 88 2.74 -2.87 3.21
C ILE A 88 2.05 -3.71 2.16
N LEU A 89 2.71 -4.76 1.68
CA LEU A 89 2.20 -5.59 0.61
C LEU A 89 1.87 -6.99 1.13
N TYR A 90 0.68 -7.46 0.80
CA TYR A 90 0.32 -8.86 0.91
C TYR A 90 0.29 -9.41 -0.51
N THR A 91 1.14 -10.40 -0.77
CA THR A 91 1.19 -11.05 -2.09
C THR A 91 0.48 -12.38 -1.99
N VAL A 92 -0.57 -12.56 -2.79
CA VAL A 92 -1.29 -13.83 -2.88
C VAL A 92 -0.71 -14.66 -4.02
N PRO A 93 -0.73 -16.00 -3.93
CA PRO A 93 -0.07 -16.87 -4.91
C PRO A 93 -0.91 -17.11 -6.17
N PHE A 94 -1.36 -16.01 -6.79
CA PHE A 94 -2.15 -16.04 -8.00
C PHE A 94 -1.51 -15.18 -9.07
N LEU A 95 -1.63 -15.62 -10.33
CA LEU A 95 -1.41 -14.75 -11.47
C LEU A 95 -2.77 -14.30 -11.97
N ALA A 96 -2.99 -12.99 -11.99
CA ALA A 96 -4.24 -12.45 -12.48
C ALA A 96 -4.32 -12.52 -14.01
N GLY A 97 -3.17 -12.36 -14.66
CA GLY A 97 -3.07 -12.36 -16.11
C GLY A 97 -3.55 -11.06 -16.72
N THR A 98 -4.78 -10.69 -16.45
CA THR A 98 -5.37 -9.42 -16.83
C THR A 98 -5.94 -8.78 -15.57
N GLY A 99 -5.96 -7.45 -15.54
CA GLY A 99 -6.50 -6.73 -14.39
C GLY A 99 -5.81 -5.39 -14.20
N ARG A 100 -6.17 -4.75 -13.07
CA ARG A 100 -5.67 -3.41 -12.78
C ARG A 100 -4.46 -3.49 -11.88
N HIS A 101 -3.31 -3.08 -12.41
CA HIS A 101 -2.07 -3.01 -11.65
C HIS A 101 -2.09 -1.82 -10.70
N LEU A 102 -1.56 -2.02 -9.50
CA LEU A 102 -1.42 -0.92 -8.54
C LEU A 102 -0.40 0.10 -9.03
N PHE A 103 0.80 -0.37 -9.37
CA PHE A 103 1.88 0.53 -9.77
C PHE A 103 1.79 0.82 -11.26
N LYS A 104 1.64 2.10 -11.59
CA LYS A 104 1.46 2.55 -12.97
C LYS A 104 2.80 2.89 -13.60
N ALA A 105 2.77 3.19 -14.90
CA ALA A 105 3.96 3.65 -15.62
C ALA A 105 4.36 5.06 -15.16
N ASN A 106 5.60 5.42 -15.44
CA ASN A 106 6.14 6.77 -15.20
C ASN A 106 6.25 7.17 -13.73
N LEU A 107 6.41 6.18 -12.84
CA LEU A 107 6.78 6.44 -11.46
C LEU A 107 8.27 6.72 -11.37
N PRO A 108 8.70 7.64 -10.48
CA PRO A 108 10.13 7.86 -10.28
C PRO A 108 10.79 6.62 -9.70
N THR A 109 12.05 6.39 -10.05
CA THR A 109 12.83 5.32 -9.44
C THR A 109 13.11 5.69 -7.99
N THR A 110 12.69 4.83 -7.07
CA THR A 110 12.90 5.04 -5.64
C THR A 110 13.44 3.78 -5.01
N HIS A 111 14.13 3.94 -3.90
CA HIS A 111 14.73 2.82 -3.18
C HIS A 111 14.01 2.62 -1.86
N TRP A 112 13.78 1.35 -1.52
CA TRP A 112 13.02 0.95 -0.35
C TRP A 112 13.82 -0.10 0.41
N SER A 113 13.71 -0.08 1.74
CA SER A 113 14.32 -1.08 2.60
C SER A 113 13.26 -2.04 3.08
N LEU A 114 13.53 -3.34 2.96
CA LEU A 114 12.64 -4.36 3.54
C LEU A 114 12.84 -4.36 5.06
N VAL A 115 11.80 -3.98 5.80
CA VAL A 115 11.87 -3.88 7.26
C VAL A 115 11.13 -5.01 7.96
N GLU A 116 10.24 -5.69 7.27
CA GLU A 116 9.50 -6.82 7.84
C GLU A 116 9.10 -7.78 6.73
N LYS A 117 9.15 -9.08 7.03
CA LYS A 117 8.68 -10.14 6.14
C LYS A 117 8.00 -11.21 6.99
N LYS A 118 6.83 -11.67 6.56
CA LYS A 118 6.11 -12.74 7.24
C LYS A 118 5.38 -13.61 6.24
N GLU A 119 5.55 -14.92 6.36
CA GLU A 119 4.81 -15.90 5.57
C GLU A 119 3.60 -16.39 6.35
N TYR A 120 2.50 -16.54 5.65
CA TYR A 120 1.28 -17.12 6.19
C TYR A 120 0.99 -18.43 5.46
N ASN A 121 0.16 -19.28 6.07
CA ASN A 121 -0.28 -20.51 5.43
C ASN A 121 -0.99 -20.20 4.12
N GLY A 122 -0.82 -21.08 3.12
CA GLY A 122 -1.42 -20.88 1.81
C GLY A 122 -0.58 -20.07 0.85
N GLY A 123 0.68 -19.79 1.18
CA GLY A 123 1.59 -19.09 0.28
C GLY A 123 1.42 -17.58 0.24
N ILE A 124 0.76 -17.01 1.23
CA ILE A 124 0.58 -15.56 1.31
C ILE A 124 1.78 -14.95 2.03
N LEU A 125 2.38 -13.93 1.42
CA LEU A 125 3.56 -13.25 1.94
C LEU A 125 3.23 -11.80 2.27
N ARG A 126 3.53 -11.40 3.51
CA ARG A 126 3.45 -10.00 3.93
C ARG A 126 4.85 -9.41 3.93
N THR A 127 5.01 -8.27 3.25
CA THR A 127 6.27 -7.51 3.27
C THR A 127 5.99 -6.07 3.62
N VAL A 128 6.90 -5.46 4.37
CA VAL A 128 6.82 -4.04 4.71
C VAL A 128 8.11 -3.38 4.24
N TYR A 129 7.96 -2.37 3.40
CA TYR A 129 9.06 -1.59 2.86
C TYR A 129 8.98 -0.16 3.37
N ARG A 130 10.11 0.37 3.82
CA ARG A 130 10.23 1.76 4.23
C ARG A 130 11.05 2.53 3.20
N LYS A 131 10.59 3.73 2.89
CA LYS A 131 11.29 4.59 1.93
C LYS A 131 12.72 4.84 2.41
N LYS A 132 13.67 4.58 1.53
CA LYS A 132 15.08 4.79 1.83
C LYS A 132 15.47 6.18 1.38
N LEU A 133 15.99 6.97 2.31
CA LEU A 133 16.56 8.26 1.97
C LEU A 133 17.94 8.02 1.35
N ILE A 134 18.11 8.47 0.12
CA ILE A 134 19.39 8.38 -0.56
C ILE A 134 20.21 9.60 -0.12
N GLN A 135 21.30 9.31 0.57
CA GLN A 135 22.29 10.34 0.86
C GLN A 135 23.40 10.23 -0.18
N GLU A 136 23.63 11.31 -0.84
CA GLU A 136 24.74 11.40 -1.78
C GLU A 136 26.06 11.64 -1.08
#